data_fb49700e01eab016fbabfecd059218ae
#
_entry.id   fb49700e01eab016fbabfecd059218ae
#
_cell.length_a   1.000
_cell.length_b   1.000
_cell.length_c   1.000
_cell.angle_alpha   90.00
_cell.angle_beta   90.00
_cell.angle_gamma   90.00
#
_symmetry.space_group_name_H-M   'P 1'
#
loop_
_entity.id
_entity.type
_entity.pdbx_description
1 polymer ?
#
loop_
_entity_poly.entity_id
_entity_poly.type
_entity_poly.pdbx_seq_one_letter_code
_entity_poly.pdbx_strand_id
1 'polypeptide(L)'
;QIIKRNKSFNSELDQSQSHIRAQQARQREQDMKLKRAYGTSKTAAMKRDELLKNYNKQIALQQRQLKQIQKDRIMFKRQEMEHFRKGQAIPNDLKDRLNYNMQNITNIKKNIESLQSDYRNTQTQYATIINRLETLE
;
A
#
# COMPACT_ATOMS: atom_id res chain seq x y z
N GLN A 1 -47.41 -17.89 35.56
CA GLN A 1 -46.82 -16.59 35.12
C GLN A 1 -45.34 -16.52 35.44
N ILE A 2 -44.89 -17.00 36.58
CA ILE A 2 -43.48 -17.03 36.99
C ILE A 2 -42.68 -17.99 36.06
N ILE A 3 -43.26 -19.13 35.72
CA ILE A 3 -42.66 -20.12 34.82
C ILE A 3 -42.50 -19.57 33.38
N LYS A 4 -43.50 -18.80 32.91
CA LYS A 4 -43.42 -18.14 31.60
C LYS A 4 -42.31 -17.06 31.55
N ARG A 5 -42.16 -16.28 32.63
CA ARG A 5 -41.09 -15.28 32.76
C ARG A 5 -39.73 -15.95 32.77
N ASN A 6 -39.55 -17.04 33.51
CA ASN A 6 -38.30 -17.78 33.58
C ASN A 6 -37.94 -18.41 32.23
N LYS A 7 -38.88 -18.93 31.46
CA LYS A 7 -38.66 -19.46 30.11
C LYS A 7 -38.26 -18.36 29.16
N SER A 8 -38.91 -17.19 29.18
CA SER A 8 -38.56 -16.04 28.36
C SER A 8 -37.15 -15.52 28.70
N PHE A 9 -36.84 -15.40 29.96
CA PHE A 9 -35.53 -14.97 30.45
C PHE A 9 -34.42 -15.93 30.02
N ASN A 10 -34.61 -17.24 30.18
CA ASN A 10 -33.67 -18.26 29.77
C ASN A 10 -33.47 -18.28 28.26
N SER A 11 -34.51 -18.04 27.45
CA SER A 11 -34.42 -17.95 26.02
C SER A 11 -33.57 -16.77 25.56
N GLU A 12 -33.75 -15.59 26.15
CA GLU A 12 -32.96 -14.41 25.88
C GLU A 12 -31.50 -14.62 26.28
N LEU A 13 -31.24 -15.20 27.43
CA LEU A 13 -29.90 -15.55 27.90
C LEU A 13 -29.22 -16.55 26.97
N ASP A 14 -29.93 -17.58 26.52
CA ASP A 14 -29.44 -18.60 25.58
C ASP A 14 -29.11 -17.98 24.22
N GLN A 15 -29.94 -17.08 23.73
CA GLN A 15 -29.67 -16.33 22.46
C GLN A 15 -28.42 -15.47 22.57
N SER A 16 -28.27 -14.75 23.70
CA SER A 16 -27.10 -13.93 24.00
C SER A 16 -25.83 -14.78 24.06
N GLN A 17 -25.87 -15.91 24.79
CA GLN A 17 -24.74 -16.84 24.90
C GLN A 17 -24.39 -17.49 23.56
N SER A 18 -25.40 -17.84 22.75
CA SER A 18 -25.24 -18.39 21.41
C SER A 18 -24.52 -17.39 20.49
N HIS A 19 -24.91 -16.12 20.55
CA HIS A 19 -24.29 -15.05 19.80
C HIS A 19 -22.81 -14.86 20.20
N ILE A 20 -22.52 -14.86 21.51
CA ILE A 20 -21.14 -14.76 22.02
C ILE A 20 -20.29 -15.95 21.53
N ARG A 21 -20.83 -17.17 21.62
CA ARG A 21 -20.14 -18.38 21.14
C ARG A 21 -19.84 -18.33 19.64
N ALA A 22 -20.80 -17.82 18.85
CA ALA A 22 -20.61 -17.65 17.42
C ALA A 22 -19.50 -16.64 17.08
N GLN A 23 -19.45 -15.54 17.82
CA GLN A 23 -18.38 -14.54 17.69
C GLN A 23 -17.01 -15.12 18.05
N GLN A 24 -16.93 -15.84 19.16
CA GLN A 24 -15.70 -16.50 19.61
C GLN A 24 -15.21 -17.54 18.60
N ALA A 25 -16.12 -18.31 18.02
CA ALA A 25 -15.78 -19.30 17.00
C ALA A 25 -15.22 -18.63 15.73
N ARG A 26 -15.82 -17.54 15.28
CA ARG A 26 -15.31 -16.75 14.15
C ARG A 26 -13.93 -16.17 14.43
N GLN A 27 -13.73 -15.65 15.64
CA GLN A 27 -12.42 -15.10 16.04
C GLN A 27 -11.34 -16.19 16.06
N ARG A 28 -11.63 -17.35 16.59
CA ARG A 28 -10.71 -18.49 16.59
C ARG A 28 -10.35 -18.94 15.17
N GLU A 29 -11.34 -18.98 14.29
CA GLU A 29 -11.11 -19.32 12.88
C GLU A 29 -10.21 -18.31 12.19
N GLN A 30 -10.45 -17.01 12.41
CA GLN A 30 -9.60 -15.93 11.89
C GLN A 30 -8.19 -16.04 12.44
N ASP A 31 -8.02 -16.30 13.74
CA ASP A 31 -6.72 -16.47 14.38
C ASP A 31 -5.95 -17.66 13.81
N MET A 32 -6.63 -18.78 13.53
CA MET A 32 -6.02 -19.96 12.91
C MET A 32 -5.56 -19.65 11.48
N LYS A 33 -6.36 -18.94 10.71
CA LYS A 33 -5.99 -18.48 9.35
C LYS A 33 -4.77 -17.58 9.40
N LEU A 34 -4.73 -16.67 10.36
CA LEU A 34 -3.62 -15.74 10.55
C LEU A 34 -2.33 -16.49 10.87
N LYS A 35 -2.37 -17.44 11.79
CA LYS A 35 -1.23 -18.30 12.15
C LYS A 35 -0.73 -19.12 10.98
N ARG A 36 -1.64 -19.67 10.16
CA ARG A 36 -1.27 -20.44 8.96
C ARG A 36 -0.58 -19.57 7.91
N ALA A 37 -1.08 -18.34 7.73
CA ALA A 37 -0.55 -17.42 6.72
C ALA A 37 0.80 -16.83 7.11
N TYR A 38 0.99 -16.48 8.38
CA TYR A 38 2.14 -15.67 8.83
C TYR A 38 3.03 -16.36 9.86
N GLY A 39 2.57 -17.44 10.50
CA GLY A 39 3.32 -18.15 11.55
C GLY A 39 3.31 -17.38 12.85
N THR A 40 4.50 -16.99 13.33
CA THR A 40 4.66 -16.18 14.56
C THR A 40 4.70 -14.69 14.26
N SER A 41 4.59 -13.88 15.30
CA SER A 41 4.79 -12.42 15.19
C SER A 41 6.17 -12.08 14.61
N LYS A 42 7.19 -12.85 14.98
CA LYS A 42 8.55 -12.70 14.47
C LYS A 42 8.64 -12.98 12.97
N THR A 43 8.04 -14.07 12.49
CA THR A 43 8.01 -14.39 11.06
C THR A 43 7.19 -13.40 10.27
N ALA A 44 6.08 -12.90 10.81
CA ALA A 44 5.31 -11.83 10.20
C ALA A 44 6.13 -10.54 10.08
N ALA A 45 6.88 -10.17 11.13
CA ALA A 45 7.76 -9.00 11.10
C ALA A 45 8.87 -9.16 10.04
N MET A 46 9.42 -10.34 9.88
CA MET A 46 10.42 -10.62 8.84
C MET A 46 9.84 -10.45 7.42
N LYS A 47 8.62 -10.96 7.18
CA LYS A 47 7.91 -10.77 5.91
C LYS A 47 7.65 -9.30 5.64
N ARG A 48 7.17 -8.56 6.64
CA ARG A 48 6.99 -7.10 6.56
C ARG A 48 8.26 -6.41 6.13
N ASP A 49 9.37 -6.68 6.80
CA ASP A 49 10.66 -6.02 6.55
C ASP A 49 11.15 -6.31 5.12
N GLU A 50 10.96 -7.51 4.63
CA GLU A 50 11.30 -7.90 3.26
C GLU A 50 10.46 -7.12 2.23
N LEU A 51 9.14 -7.03 2.45
CA LEU A 51 8.25 -6.26 1.58
C LEU A 51 8.60 -4.78 1.56
N LEU A 52 8.81 -4.19 2.75
CA LEU A 52 9.16 -2.77 2.87
C LEU A 52 10.53 -2.48 2.22
N LYS A 53 11.49 -3.37 2.37
CA LYS A 53 12.79 -3.26 1.72
C LYS A 53 12.65 -3.28 0.20
N ASN A 54 11.78 -4.13 -0.33
CA ASN A 54 11.51 -4.21 -1.77
C ASN A 54 10.85 -2.92 -2.28
N TYR A 55 9.85 -2.38 -1.58
CA TYR A 55 9.27 -1.08 -1.93
C TYR A 55 10.31 0.03 -1.93
N ASN A 56 11.17 0.10 -0.94
CA ASN A 56 12.23 1.10 -0.87
C ASN A 56 13.20 1.00 -2.07
N LYS A 57 13.55 -0.21 -2.48
CA LYS A 57 14.39 -0.42 -3.68
C LYS A 57 13.72 0.08 -4.94
N GLN A 58 12.43 -0.22 -5.11
CA GLN A 58 11.66 0.23 -6.27
C GLN A 58 11.51 1.75 -6.29
N ILE A 59 11.23 2.36 -5.15
CA ILE A 59 11.15 3.82 -5.01
C ILE A 59 12.48 4.47 -5.36
N ALA A 60 13.58 3.95 -4.85
CA ALA A 60 14.92 4.48 -5.14
C ALA A 60 15.25 4.40 -6.64
N LEU A 61 14.87 3.30 -7.30
CA LEU A 61 15.05 3.12 -8.74
C LEU A 61 14.24 4.16 -9.53
N GLN A 62 12.96 4.34 -9.18
CA GLN A 62 12.09 5.33 -9.81
C GLN A 62 12.61 6.75 -9.60
N GLN A 63 13.11 7.07 -8.42
CA GLN A 63 13.69 8.38 -8.11
C GLN A 63 14.94 8.65 -8.96
N ARG A 64 15.80 7.66 -9.18
CA ARG A 64 16.97 7.78 -10.06
C ARG A 64 16.56 8.01 -11.51
N GLN A 65 15.55 7.28 -12.00
CA GLN A 65 15.00 7.47 -13.33
C GLN A 65 14.39 8.87 -13.49
N LEU A 66 13.64 9.33 -12.49
CA LEU A 66 13.07 10.67 -12.49
C LEU A 66 14.16 11.75 -12.60
N LYS A 67 15.21 11.60 -11.81
CA LYS A 67 16.34 12.54 -11.82
C LYS A 67 17.00 12.61 -13.19
N GLN A 68 17.19 11.48 -13.85
CA GLN A 68 17.76 11.43 -15.20
C GLN A 68 16.84 12.11 -16.23
N ILE A 69 15.55 11.81 -16.19
CA ILE A 69 14.57 12.39 -17.12
C ILE A 69 14.42 13.91 -16.89
N GLN A 70 14.55 14.37 -15.67
CA GLN A 70 14.56 15.81 -15.35
C GLN A 70 15.81 16.50 -15.92
N LYS A 71 16.96 15.85 -15.89
CA LYS A 71 18.19 16.34 -16.55
C LYS A 71 18.01 16.41 -18.07
N ASP A 72 17.40 15.40 -18.67
CA ASP A 72 17.08 15.38 -20.10
C ASP A 72 16.17 16.55 -20.46
N ARG A 73 15.19 16.85 -19.62
CA ARG A 73 14.28 17.98 -19.81
C ARG A 73 15.03 19.31 -19.83
N ILE A 74 15.98 19.50 -18.94
CA ILE A 74 16.81 20.72 -18.91
C ILE A 74 17.54 20.89 -20.25
N MET A 75 18.10 19.81 -20.78
CA MET A 75 18.79 19.82 -22.06
C MET A 75 17.85 20.14 -23.23
N PHE A 76 16.68 19.50 -23.27
CA PHE A 76 15.67 19.77 -24.31
C PHE A 76 15.13 21.20 -24.22
N LYS A 77 14.93 21.74 -23.04
CA LYS A 77 14.52 23.14 -22.85
C LYS A 77 15.57 24.14 -23.28
N ARG A 78 16.86 23.84 -23.09
CA ARG A 78 17.94 24.66 -23.60
C ARG A 78 17.96 24.67 -25.14
N GLN A 79 17.74 23.53 -25.78
CA GLN A 79 17.64 23.44 -27.24
C GLN A 79 16.43 24.23 -27.76
N GLU A 80 15.30 24.15 -27.11
CA GLU A 80 14.11 24.92 -27.44
C GLU A 80 14.38 26.42 -27.37
N MET A 81 15.00 26.88 -26.29
CA MET A 81 15.38 28.29 -26.12
C MET A 81 16.38 28.77 -27.16
N GLU A 82 17.30 27.92 -27.55
CA GLU A 82 18.29 28.26 -28.63
C GLU A 82 17.61 28.50 -29.96
N HIS A 83 16.68 27.64 -30.35
CA HIS A 83 15.86 27.85 -31.55
C HIS A 83 15.05 29.12 -31.48
N PHE A 84 14.42 29.38 -30.35
CA PHE A 84 13.63 30.57 -30.11
C PHE A 84 14.49 31.84 -30.25
N ARG A 85 15.68 31.84 -29.64
CA ARG A 85 16.60 32.99 -29.66
C ARG A 85 17.07 33.29 -31.09
N LYS A 86 17.26 32.28 -31.93
CA LYS A 86 17.66 32.44 -33.32
C LYS A 86 16.50 32.76 -34.24
N GLY A 87 15.30 32.89 -33.74
CA GLY A 87 14.10 33.13 -34.56
C GLY A 87 13.73 31.94 -35.43
N GLN A 88 14.18 30.74 -35.11
CA GLN A 88 13.93 29.51 -35.85
C GLN A 88 12.71 28.78 -35.29
N ALA A 89 11.98 28.09 -36.19
CA ALA A 89 10.91 27.21 -35.75
C ALA A 89 11.48 26.04 -34.95
N ILE A 90 10.76 25.62 -33.91
CA ILE A 90 11.14 24.47 -33.07
C ILE A 90 10.89 23.21 -33.90
N PRO A 91 11.90 22.31 -34.10
CA PRO A 91 11.72 21.07 -34.81
C PRO A 91 10.65 20.19 -34.19
N ASN A 92 9.89 19.49 -35.00
CA ASN A 92 8.85 18.55 -34.51
C ASN A 92 9.44 17.48 -33.60
N ASP A 93 10.62 16.97 -33.93
CA ASP A 93 11.34 16.01 -33.09
C ASP A 93 11.54 16.52 -31.66
N LEU A 94 11.93 17.77 -31.52
CA LEU A 94 12.15 18.37 -30.20
C LEU A 94 10.85 18.57 -29.44
N LYS A 95 9.78 18.98 -30.14
CA LYS A 95 8.43 19.08 -29.54
C LYS A 95 7.96 17.72 -29.01
N ASP A 96 8.13 16.67 -29.80
CA ASP A 96 7.76 15.31 -29.45
C ASP A 96 8.56 14.80 -28.24
N ARG A 97 9.87 15.05 -28.23
CA ARG A 97 10.74 14.70 -27.09
C ARG A 97 10.33 15.43 -25.80
N LEU A 98 10.00 16.71 -25.90
CA LEU A 98 9.53 17.48 -24.74
C LEU A 98 8.20 16.97 -24.21
N ASN A 99 7.25 16.64 -25.08
CA ASN A 99 5.97 16.08 -24.70
C ASN A 99 6.11 14.70 -24.06
N TYR A 100 6.90 13.83 -24.67
CA TYR A 100 7.18 12.50 -24.17
C TYR A 100 7.89 12.54 -22.82
N ASN A 101 8.87 13.41 -22.68
CA ASN A 101 9.59 13.66 -21.44
C ASN A 101 8.63 14.08 -20.32
N MET A 102 7.71 14.99 -20.60
CA MET A 102 6.71 15.44 -19.60
C MET A 102 5.77 14.32 -19.18
N GLN A 103 5.30 13.51 -20.13
CA GLN A 103 4.47 12.34 -19.81
C GLN A 103 5.21 11.34 -18.94
N ASN A 104 6.49 11.09 -19.22
CA ASN A 104 7.33 10.19 -18.43
C ASN A 104 7.53 10.71 -17.00
N ILE A 105 7.79 12.01 -16.85
CA ILE A 105 7.92 12.64 -15.53
C ILE A 105 6.63 12.45 -14.73
N THR A 106 5.48 12.73 -15.33
CA THR A 106 4.18 12.57 -14.69
C THR A 106 3.94 11.12 -14.28
N ASN A 107 4.23 10.17 -15.17
CA ASN A 107 4.04 8.75 -14.90
C ASN A 107 4.95 8.24 -13.78
N ILE A 108 6.22 8.63 -13.78
CA ILE A 108 7.17 8.22 -12.73
C ILE A 108 6.77 8.80 -11.39
N LYS A 109 6.34 10.06 -11.32
CA LYS A 109 5.84 10.66 -10.08
C LYS A 109 4.63 9.91 -9.52
N LYS A 110 3.69 9.51 -10.38
CA LYS A 110 2.54 8.69 -9.98
C LYS A 110 2.98 7.32 -9.47
N ASN A 111 3.94 6.68 -10.13
CA ASN A 111 4.49 5.40 -9.69
C ASN A 111 5.13 5.51 -8.31
N ILE A 112 5.89 6.55 -8.05
CA ILE A 112 6.50 6.81 -6.74
C ILE A 112 5.43 7.00 -5.67
N GLU A 113 4.40 7.80 -5.93
CA GLU A 113 3.28 8.00 -5.00
C GLU A 113 2.57 6.68 -4.69
N SER A 114 2.32 5.86 -5.71
CA SER A 114 1.70 4.54 -5.55
C SER A 114 2.55 3.61 -4.69
N LEU A 115 3.85 3.55 -4.93
CA LEU A 115 4.78 2.73 -4.14
C LEU A 115 4.88 3.22 -2.69
N GLN A 116 4.88 4.52 -2.46
CA GLN A 116 4.86 5.10 -1.12
C GLN A 116 3.57 4.78 -0.38
N SER A 117 2.44 4.81 -1.08
CA SER A 117 1.14 4.42 -0.54
C SER A 117 1.13 2.94 -0.17
N ASP A 118 1.64 2.07 -1.04
CA ASP A 118 1.75 0.63 -0.79
C ASP A 118 2.65 0.35 0.42
N TYR A 119 3.75 1.09 0.55
CA TYR A 119 4.63 1.01 1.72
C TYR A 119 3.85 1.29 3.02
N ARG A 120 3.13 2.40 3.07
CA ARG A 120 2.34 2.78 4.25
C ARG A 120 1.23 1.78 4.56
N ASN A 121 0.52 1.32 3.52
CA ASN A 121 -0.55 0.33 3.68
C ASN A 121 -0.01 -0.99 4.22
N THR A 122 1.14 -1.42 3.74
CA THR A 122 1.82 -2.62 4.23
C THR A 122 2.21 -2.48 5.70
N GLN A 123 2.76 -1.34 6.11
CA GLN A 123 3.06 -1.07 7.52
C GLN A 123 1.81 -1.19 8.39
N THR A 124 0.70 -0.59 7.97
CA THR A 124 -0.56 -0.60 8.71
C THR A 124 -1.14 -2.01 8.81
N GLN A 125 -1.17 -2.75 7.72
CA GLN A 125 -1.66 -4.13 7.69
C GLN A 125 -0.86 -5.04 8.62
N TYR A 126 0.47 -4.97 8.52
CA TYR A 126 1.33 -5.81 9.35
C TYR A 126 1.35 -5.41 10.82
N ALA A 127 1.13 -4.13 11.13
CA ALA A 127 0.95 -3.71 12.53
C ALA A 127 -0.23 -4.43 13.17
N THR A 128 -1.36 -4.50 12.47
CA THR A 128 -2.55 -5.23 12.93
C THR A 128 -2.28 -6.73 13.07
N ILE A 129 -1.65 -7.34 12.06
CA ILE A 129 -1.32 -8.77 12.03
C ILE A 129 -0.38 -9.13 13.19
N ILE A 130 0.70 -8.39 13.36
CA ILE A 130 1.73 -8.63 14.37
C ILE A 130 1.14 -8.45 15.77
N ASN A 131 0.36 -7.40 16.00
CA ASN A 131 -0.30 -7.17 17.30
C ASN A 131 -1.20 -8.35 17.65
N ARG A 132 -1.97 -8.86 16.70
CA ARG A 132 -2.85 -10.02 16.96
C ARG A 132 -2.05 -11.29 17.24
N LEU A 133 -1.01 -11.56 16.47
CA LEU A 133 -0.15 -12.71 16.70
C LEU A 133 0.55 -12.66 18.06
N GLU A 134 1.04 -11.49 18.47
CA GLU A 134 1.63 -11.28 19.81
C GLU A 134 0.62 -11.59 20.91
N THR A 135 -0.63 -11.19 20.74
CA THR A 135 -1.72 -11.49 21.70
C THR A 135 -1.96 -12.99 21.83
N LEU A 136 -1.77 -13.76 20.76
CA LEU A 136 -1.97 -15.22 20.71
C LEU A 136 -0.77 -16.02 21.20
N GLU A 137 0.36 -15.40 21.36
CA GLU A 137 1.61 -16.01 21.88
C GLU A 137 1.70 -15.90 23.45
#